data_64374f9b56cbce25514dc68b7d35c851
#
_entry.id   64374f9b56cbce25514dc68b7d35c851
#
_cell.length_a   1.000
_cell.length_b   1.000
_cell.length_c   1.000
_cell.angle_alpha   90.00
_cell.angle_beta   90.00
_cell.angle_gamma   90.00
#
_symmetry.space_group_name_H-M   'P 1'
#
loop_
_entity.id
_entity.type
_entity.pdbx_description
1 polymer ?
#
loop_
_entity_poly.entity_id
_entity_poly.type
_entity_poly.pdbx_seq_one_letter_code
_entity_poly.pdbx_strand_id
1 'polypeptide(L)'
;MSGQGGTIDLHRLGKWTLLACAIANLTSCATMSRHQFTEPTGDWQVRGGQLLYRGPKTTLIGDVFVRFSKNGELELTFSKGPGMTLLFLREDANFAEVKGPFAHGGWSGPIEQAPPPLRGWLALRDKLIHAQRRRLVRQVAGAETFLFRF
;
A
#
# COMPACT_ATOMS: atom_id res chain seq x y z
N MET A 1 -12.85 -6.09 -74.92
CA MET A 1 -11.86 -5.74 -73.90
C MET A 1 -12.67 -5.60 -72.56
N SER A 2 -12.61 -6.60 -71.75
CA SER A 2 -13.42 -6.73 -70.50
C SER A 2 -12.62 -6.16 -69.35
N GLY A 3 -13.11 -5.11 -68.71
CA GLY A 3 -12.58 -4.59 -67.49
C GLY A 3 -13.35 -5.20 -66.34
N GLN A 4 -12.77 -6.14 -65.55
CA GLN A 4 -13.31 -6.65 -64.33
C GLN A 4 -12.99 -5.66 -63.20
N GLY A 5 -14.01 -4.91 -62.74
CA GLY A 5 -13.94 -4.13 -61.50
C GLY A 5 -14.13 -5.04 -60.31
N GLY A 6 -13.04 -5.31 -59.61
CA GLY A 6 -13.08 -6.01 -58.32
C GLY A 6 -13.68 -5.11 -57.25
N THR A 7 -14.89 -5.36 -56.85
CA THR A 7 -15.52 -4.76 -55.63
C THR A 7 -14.82 -5.29 -54.40
N ILE A 8 -14.04 -4.45 -53.72
CA ILE A 8 -13.45 -4.75 -52.44
C ILE A 8 -14.57 -4.72 -51.39
N ASP A 9 -14.80 -5.86 -50.80
CA ASP A 9 -15.87 -6.09 -49.82
C ASP A 9 -15.55 -5.35 -48.53
N LEU A 10 -15.97 -4.10 -48.39
CA LEU A 10 -15.75 -3.25 -47.19
C LEU A 10 -16.33 -3.89 -45.91
N HIS A 11 -17.30 -4.78 -46.03
CA HIS A 11 -17.87 -5.48 -44.89
C HIS A 11 -16.94 -6.49 -44.21
N ARG A 12 -15.98 -7.05 -44.93
CA ARG A 12 -14.98 -7.96 -44.36
C ARG A 12 -13.87 -7.22 -43.63
N LEU A 13 -13.45 -6.06 -44.09
CA LEU A 13 -12.45 -5.24 -43.40
C LEU A 13 -12.94 -4.73 -42.04
N GLY A 14 -14.22 -4.34 -41.91
CA GLY A 14 -14.78 -3.85 -40.65
C GLY A 14 -14.82 -4.91 -39.51
N LYS A 15 -15.00 -6.18 -39.88
CA LYS A 15 -15.02 -7.27 -38.86
C LYS A 15 -13.63 -7.58 -38.30
N TRP A 16 -12.60 -7.47 -39.11
CA TRP A 16 -11.22 -7.72 -38.70
C TRP A 16 -10.65 -6.59 -37.84
N THR A 17 -11.01 -5.33 -38.13
CA THR A 17 -10.61 -4.16 -37.32
C THR A 17 -11.28 -4.16 -35.95
N LEU A 18 -12.56 -4.54 -35.84
CA LEU A 18 -13.25 -4.67 -34.58
C LEU A 18 -12.68 -5.80 -33.69
N LEU A 19 -12.28 -6.92 -34.29
CA LEU A 19 -11.66 -8.02 -33.59
C LEU A 19 -10.26 -7.63 -33.06
N ALA A 20 -9.47 -6.91 -33.85
CA ALA A 20 -8.15 -6.43 -33.42
C ALA A 20 -8.23 -5.43 -32.26
N CYS A 21 -9.20 -4.52 -32.24
CA CYS A 21 -9.45 -3.60 -31.13
C CYS A 21 -9.90 -4.32 -29.85
N ALA A 22 -10.69 -5.38 -29.97
CA ALA A 22 -11.13 -6.16 -28.81
C ALA A 22 -9.97 -6.92 -28.14
N ILE A 23 -9.02 -7.42 -28.91
CA ILE A 23 -7.85 -8.14 -28.39
C ILE A 23 -6.86 -7.16 -27.71
N ALA A 24 -6.71 -5.94 -28.23
CA ALA A 24 -5.83 -4.93 -27.63
C ALA A 24 -6.27 -4.48 -26.22
N ASN A 25 -7.57 -4.57 -25.90
CA ASN A 25 -8.08 -4.23 -24.57
C ASN A 25 -7.88 -5.34 -23.52
N LEU A 26 -7.55 -6.55 -23.90
CA LEU A 26 -7.34 -7.66 -22.97
C LEU A 26 -5.91 -7.72 -22.39
N THR A 27 -4.96 -6.97 -22.96
CA THR A 27 -3.58 -6.92 -22.47
C THR A 27 -3.35 -5.86 -21.39
N SER A 28 -4.35 -5.06 -21.03
CA SER A 28 -4.29 -4.07 -19.94
C SER A 28 -4.60 -4.65 -18.56
N CYS A 29 -4.59 -5.95 -18.39
CA CYS A 29 -4.72 -6.57 -17.06
C CYS A 29 -3.37 -6.62 -16.35
N ALA A 30 -3.14 -5.60 -15.51
CA ALA A 30 -2.45 -5.71 -14.23
C ALA A 30 -1.14 -6.51 -14.26
N THR A 31 -0.04 -5.83 -14.48
CA THR A 31 1.17 -6.13 -13.73
C THR A 31 0.86 -5.88 -12.25
N MET A 32 0.12 -6.77 -11.61
CA MET A 32 0.15 -6.90 -10.17
C MET A 32 1.60 -7.22 -9.83
N SER A 33 2.32 -6.24 -9.31
CA SER A 33 3.66 -6.47 -8.80
C SER A 33 3.53 -7.59 -7.79
N ARG A 34 4.10 -8.76 -8.08
CA ARG A 34 4.14 -9.92 -7.18
C ARG A 34 5.18 -9.64 -6.10
N HIS A 35 5.03 -8.53 -5.40
CA HIS A 35 5.89 -8.24 -4.28
C HIS A 35 5.55 -9.24 -3.17
N GLN A 36 6.56 -9.94 -2.68
CA GLN A 36 6.43 -10.88 -1.57
C GLN A 36 7.21 -10.35 -0.38
N PHE A 37 6.50 -10.04 0.67
CA PHE A 37 7.13 -9.75 1.96
C PHE A 37 7.66 -11.05 2.58
N THR A 38 8.73 -10.93 3.35
CA THR A 38 9.29 -12.05 4.12
C THR A 38 8.32 -12.47 5.22
N GLU A 39 8.01 -13.74 5.33
CA GLU A 39 7.18 -14.23 6.44
C GLU A 39 7.85 -13.91 7.80
N PRO A 40 7.11 -13.35 8.78
CA PRO A 40 7.64 -13.06 10.09
C PRO A 40 8.15 -14.32 10.79
N THR A 41 9.42 -14.33 11.15
CA THR A 41 10.09 -15.41 11.87
C THR A 41 10.33 -15.04 13.33
N GLY A 42 10.74 -15.99 14.16
CA GLY A 42 10.97 -15.76 15.59
C GLY A 42 12.09 -14.78 15.93
N ASP A 43 12.91 -14.37 14.96
CA ASP A 43 13.95 -13.37 15.11
C ASP A 43 13.50 -11.93 14.84
N TRP A 44 12.24 -11.73 14.46
CA TRP A 44 11.66 -10.40 14.36
C TRP A 44 11.52 -9.76 15.75
N GLN A 45 11.93 -8.52 15.85
CA GLN A 45 11.75 -7.76 17.08
C GLN A 45 10.30 -7.28 17.18
N VAL A 46 9.75 -7.35 18.38
CA VAL A 46 8.34 -7.04 18.65
C VAL A 46 8.26 -5.97 19.72
N ARG A 47 7.37 -4.98 19.50
CA ARG A 47 7.05 -3.95 20.49
C ARG A 47 5.56 -3.69 20.52
N GLY A 48 5.00 -3.66 21.73
CA GLY A 48 3.62 -3.24 22.00
C GLY A 48 3.59 -1.95 22.79
N GLY A 49 2.56 -1.14 22.58
CA GLY A 49 2.39 0.10 23.31
C GLY A 49 1.15 0.86 22.89
N GLN A 50 1.14 2.16 23.11
CA GLN A 50 0.06 3.05 22.72
C GLN A 50 0.52 4.03 21.67
N LEU A 51 -0.37 4.36 20.75
CA LEU A 51 -0.19 5.39 19.74
C LEU A 51 -1.25 6.48 19.94
N LEU A 52 -0.79 7.72 20.13
CA LEU A 52 -1.61 8.91 19.90
C LEU A 52 -1.37 9.36 18.47
N TYR A 53 -2.37 9.20 17.62
CA TYR A 53 -2.41 9.75 16.26
C TYR A 53 -3.22 11.03 16.25
N ARG A 54 -2.66 12.09 15.69
CA ARG A 54 -3.36 13.35 15.43
C ARG A 54 -3.22 13.68 13.96
N GLY A 55 -4.29 13.56 13.23
CA GLY A 55 -4.44 13.99 11.85
C GLY A 55 -5.18 15.32 11.72
N PRO A 56 -5.39 15.81 10.49
CA PRO A 56 -6.02 17.11 10.24
C PRO A 56 -7.44 17.25 10.81
N LYS A 57 -8.18 16.15 10.86
CA LYS A 57 -9.61 16.12 11.27
C LYS A 57 -9.89 15.15 12.42
N THR A 58 -8.89 14.42 12.88
CA THR A 58 -9.10 13.31 13.82
C THR A 58 -7.95 13.22 14.79
N THR A 59 -8.27 12.98 16.06
CA THR A 59 -7.30 12.59 17.10
C THR A 59 -7.74 11.27 17.69
N LEU A 60 -6.88 10.28 17.70
CA LEU A 60 -7.17 8.94 18.21
C LEU A 60 -6.02 8.46 19.10
N ILE A 61 -6.41 7.74 20.16
CA ILE A 61 -5.50 6.98 20.99
C ILE A 61 -5.92 5.51 20.86
N GLY A 62 -4.95 4.64 20.65
CA GLY A 62 -5.19 3.20 20.57
C GLY A 62 -3.94 2.40 20.85
N ASP A 63 -4.11 1.10 20.82
CA ASP A 63 -3.01 0.16 21.00
C ASP A 63 -2.23 0.03 19.69
N VAL A 64 -0.92 -0.03 19.79
CA VAL A 64 -0.04 -0.24 18.65
C VAL A 64 0.84 -1.46 18.91
N PHE A 65 0.97 -2.26 17.87
CA PHE A 65 1.85 -3.41 17.84
C PHE A 65 2.77 -3.28 16.62
N VAL A 66 4.07 -3.33 16.85
CA VAL A 66 5.07 -3.14 15.80
C VAL A 66 6.03 -4.32 15.79
N ARG A 67 6.28 -4.86 14.61
CA ARG A 67 7.29 -5.89 14.37
C ARG A 67 8.27 -5.41 13.32
N PHE A 68 9.54 -5.71 13.48
CA PHE A 68 10.55 -5.40 12.46
C PHE A 68 11.58 -6.50 12.32
N SER A 69 11.95 -6.75 11.07
CA SER A 69 12.99 -7.70 10.72
C SER A 69 14.37 -7.05 10.75
N LYS A 70 15.41 -7.88 10.80
CA LYS A 70 16.78 -7.41 10.62
C LYS A 70 17.04 -6.80 9.24
N ASN A 71 16.26 -7.20 8.24
CA ASN A 71 16.35 -6.72 6.87
C ASN A 71 15.60 -5.39 6.64
N GLY A 72 15.02 -4.82 7.70
CA GLY A 72 14.37 -3.52 7.65
C GLY A 72 12.92 -3.57 7.16
N GLU A 73 12.27 -4.73 7.13
CA GLU A 73 10.81 -4.80 6.99
C GLU A 73 10.13 -4.38 8.28
N LEU A 74 9.03 -3.68 8.17
CA LEU A 74 8.19 -3.24 9.28
C LEU A 74 6.78 -3.73 9.09
N GLU A 75 6.17 -4.20 10.18
CA GLU A 75 4.75 -4.48 10.28
C GLU A 75 4.19 -3.71 11.48
N LEU A 76 3.12 -2.95 11.27
CA LEU A 76 2.47 -2.14 12.30
C LEU A 76 0.97 -2.40 12.27
N THR A 77 0.43 -2.70 13.45
CA THR A 77 -1.02 -2.78 13.68
C THR A 77 -1.43 -1.68 14.64
N PHE A 78 -2.39 -0.86 14.28
CA PHE A 78 -3.01 0.15 15.13
C PHE A 78 -4.46 -0.21 15.37
N SER A 79 -4.87 -0.31 16.62
CA SER A 79 -6.18 -0.80 17.05
C SER A 79 -6.81 0.11 18.08
N LYS A 80 -8.14 0.21 18.04
CA LYS A 80 -8.93 0.86 19.10
C LYS A 80 -9.64 -0.22 19.92
N GLY A 81 -8.99 -0.64 21.01
CA GLY A 81 -9.49 -1.73 21.85
C GLY A 81 -9.47 -3.10 21.17
N PRO A 82 -9.98 -4.13 21.83
CA PRO A 82 -9.99 -5.49 21.32
C PRO A 82 -10.84 -5.62 20.06
N GLY A 83 -10.27 -6.20 19.02
CA GLY A 83 -10.98 -6.58 17.80
C GLY A 83 -11.25 -5.47 16.78
N MET A 84 -10.86 -4.22 17.04
CA MET A 84 -11.04 -3.13 16.08
C MET A 84 -9.68 -2.65 15.55
N THR A 85 -9.20 -3.27 14.49
CA THR A 85 -8.02 -2.79 13.76
C THR A 85 -8.39 -1.59 12.90
N LEU A 86 -7.75 -0.46 13.16
CA LEU A 86 -7.93 0.79 12.42
C LEU A 86 -7.02 0.87 11.21
N LEU A 87 -5.80 0.33 11.36
CA LEU A 87 -4.81 0.28 10.29
C LEU A 87 -3.86 -0.88 10.52
N PHE A 88 -3.61 -1.61 9.46
CA PHE A 88 -2.51 -2.55 9.33
C PHE A 88 -1.59 -2.06 8.23
N LEU A 89 -0.31 -1.95 8.52
CA LEU A 89 0.73 -1.52 7.59
C LEU A 89 1.81 -2.59 7.56
N ARG A 90 2.24 -2.95 6.37
CA ARG A 90 3.43 -3.75 6.14
C ARG A 90 4.26 -3.11 5.05
N GLU A 91 5.54 -2.91 5.29
CA GLU A 91 6.42 -2.24 4.33
C GLU A 91 7.86 -2.70 4.44
N ASP A 92 8.57 -2.60 3.33
CA ASP A 92 10.02 -2.68 3.22
C ASP A 92 10.60 -1.36 2.67
N ALA A 93 11.78 -1.38 2.10
CA ALA A 93 12.42 -0.16 1.57
C ALA A 93 11.70 0.42 0.35
N ASN A 94 10.95 -0.37 -0.42
CA ASN A 94 10.45 0.01 -1.73
C ASN A 94 8.94 -0.17 -1.89
N PHE A 95 8.34 -1.04 -1.12
CA PHE A 95 6.94 -1.44 -1.29
C PHE A 95 6.19 -1.44 0.04
N ALA A 96 4.91 -1.12 -0.01
CA ALA A 96 4.05 -1.18 1.16
C ALA A 96 2.66 -1.72 0.85
N GLU A 97 2.06 -2.32 1.85
CA GLU A 97 0.66 -2.73 1.90
C GLU A 97 0.02 -2.11 3.13
N VAL A 98 -1.10 -1.42 2.94
CA VAL A 98 -1.88 -0.80 4.02
C VAL A 98 -3.32 -1.27 3.93
N LYS A 99 -3.88 -1.71 5.05
CA LYS A 99 -5.28 -2.18 5.16
C LYS A 99 -5.99 -1.50 6.31
N GLY A 100 -7.31 -1.48 6.25
CA GLY A 100 -8.16 -0.96 7.32
C GLY A 100 -8.86 0.35 7.00
N PRO A 101 -9.72 0.83 7.91
CA PRO A 101 -10.51 2.04 7.71
C PRO A 101 -9.71 3.29 7.37
N PHE A 102 -8.51 3.45 7.91
CA PHE A 102 -7.63 4.59 7.59
C PHE A 102 -7.04 4.54 6.18
N ALA A 103 -7.05 3.38 5.56
CA ALA A 103 -6.62 3.19 4.17
C ALA A 103 -7.80 3.16 3.19
N HIS A 104 -9.01 3.56 3.62
CA HIS A 104 -10.24 3.47 2.81
C HIS A 104 -10.47 2.09 2.18
N GLY A 105 -10.17 1.03 2.95
CA GLY A 105 -10.27 -0.36 2.53
C GLY A 105 -8.92 -1.03 2.26
N GLY A 106 -7.99 -0.35 1.61
CA GLY A 106 -6.65 -0.87 1.39
C GLY A 106 -5.91 -0.21 0.24
N TRP A 107 -4.59 -0.28 0.32
CA TRP A 107 -3.69 0.14 -0.74
C TRP A 107 -2.43 -0.74 -0.72
N SER A 108 -1.89 -1.03 -1.90
CA SER A 108 -0.65 -1.79 -2.04
C SER A 108 0.12 -1.30 -3.27
N GLY A 109 1.39 -1.05 -3.13
CA GLY A 109 2.22 -0.56 -4.23
C GLY A 109 3.59 -0.04 -3.81
N PRO A 110 4.38 0.46 -4.79
CA PRO A 110 5.63 1.14 -4.51
C PRO A 110 5.43 2.36 -3.61
N ILE A 111 6.28 2.55 -2.60
CA ILE A 111 6.15 3.65 -1.61
C ILE A 111 6.07 5.02 -2.27
N GLU A 112 6.82 5.23 -3.35
CA GLU A 112 6.83 6.49 -4.12
C GLU A 112 5.46 6.84 -4.73
N GLN A 113 4.62 5.84 -4.98
CA GLN A 113 3.29 5.98 -5.55
C GLN A 113 2.19 6.08 -4.48
N ALA A 114 2.56 6.11 -3.21
CA ALA A 114 1.60 6.12 -2.12
C ALA A 114 0.70 7.37 -2.16
N PRO A 115 -0.61 7.18 -1.96
CA PRO A 115 -1.53 8.30 -1.88
C PRO A 115 -1.19 9.22 -0.70
N PRO A 116 -1.42 10.54 -0.84
CA PRO A 116 -1.05 11.53 0.18
C PRO A 116 -1.48 11.19 1.61
N PRO A 117 -2.69 10.65 1.88
CA PRO A 117 -3.12 10.31 3.24
C PRO A 117 -2.31 9.18 3.90
N LEU A 118 -1.60 8.37 3.13
CA LEU A 118 -0.81 7.25 3.67
C LEU A 118 0.66 7.59 3.88
N ARG A 119 1.15 8.67 3.29
CA ARG A 119 2.58 9.03 3.33
C ARG A 119 3.11 9.25 4.75
N GLY A 120 2.30 9.82 5.64
CA GLY A 120 2.66 10.00 7.04
C GLY A 120 2.88 8.67 7.76
N TRP A 121 2.06 7.68 7.47
CA TRP A 121 2.18 6.32 8.01
C TRP A 121 3.41 5.60 7.47
N LEU A 122 3.69 5.72 6.17
CA LEU A 122 4.85 5.10 5.52
C LEU A 122 6.18 5.75 5.96
N ALA A 123 6.16 6.98 6.42
CA ALA A 123 7.35 7.64 6.98
C ALA A 123 7.73 7.14 8.39
N LEU A 124 6.94 6.27 9.01
CA LEU A 124 7.20 5.75 10.36
C LEU A 124 8.29 4.69 10.40
N ARG A 125 8.47 3.93 9.32
CA ARG A 125 9.38 2.78 9.26
C ARG A 125 10.78 3.13 9.76
N ASP A 126 11.45 4.05 9.10
CA ASP A 126 12.83 4.40 9.45
C ASP A 126 12.93 4.97 10.87
N LYS A 127 11.93 5.77 11.27
CA LYS A 127 11.88 6.32 12.62
C LYS A 127 11.75 5.25 13.69
N LEU A 128 10.89 4.28 13.50
CA LEU A 128 10.64 3.20 14.46
C LEU A 128 11.81 2.22 14.52
N ILE A 129 12.42 1.87 13.38
CA ILE A 129 13.59 1.02 13.31
C ILE A 129 14.78 1.66 14.04
N HIS A 130 15.03 2.95 13.86
CA HIS A 130 16.13 3.63 14.56
C HIS A 130 15.86 3.93 16.04
N ALA A 131 14.59 3.91 16.45
CA ALA A 131 14.17 4.22 17.81
C ALA A 131 13.84 2.97 18.65
N GLN A 132 14.36 1.79 18.31
CA GLN A 132 14.02 0.51 18.93
C GLN A 132 14.13 0.47 20.47
N ARG A 133 15.04 1.23 21.06
CA ARG A 133 15.27 1.28 22.52
C ARG A 133 14.54 2.42 23.21
N ARG A 134 13.87 3.31 22.48
CA ARG A 134 13.21 4.48 23.06
C ARG A 134 11.79 4.13 23.50
N ARG A 135 11.42 4.51 24.73
CA ARG A 135 10.06 4.33 25.23
C ARG A 135 9.06 5.33 24.63
N LEU A 136 9.55 6.49 24.22
CA LEU A 136 8.75 7.54 23.61
C LEU A 136 9.33 7.88 22.24
N VAL A 137 8.51 7.78 21.19
CA VAL A 137 8.88 8.12 19.83
C VAL A 137 7.86 9.09 19.26
N ARG A 138 8.32 10.25 18.84
CA ARG A 138 7.48 11.26 18.17
C ARG A 138 7.91 11.41 16.72
N GLN A 139 6.93 11.38 15.83
CA GLN A 139 7.09 11.68 14.42
C GLN A 139 6.05 12.70 13.99
N VAL A 140 6.46 13.67 13.18
CA VAL A 140 5.58 14.65 12.54
C VAL A 140 5.77 14.50 11.04
N ALA A 141 4.69 14.35 10.31
CA ALA A 141 4.67 14.22 8.86
C ALA A 141 3.56 15.12 8.30
N GLY A 142 3.95 16.30 7.81
CA GLY A 142 2.99 17.33 7.38
C GLY A 142 2.07 17.75 8.54
N ALA A 143 0.76 17.60 8.34
CA ALA A 143 -0.25 17.92 9.36
C ALA A 143 -0.53 16.77 10.35
N GLU A 144 0.19 15.66 10.23
CA GLU A 144 0.00 14.48 11.08
C GLU A 144 1.07 14.42 12.17
N THR A 145 0.65 14.01 13.35
CA THR A 145 1.57 13.74 14.48
C THR A 145 1.30 12.35 15.02
N PHE A 146 2.36 11.60 15.18
CA PHE A 146 2.39 10.26 15.76
C PHE A 146 3.22 10.30 17.03
N LEU A 147 2.63 9.88 18.15
CA LEU A 147 3.33 9.78 19.43
C LEU A 147 3.16 8.35 19.95
N PHE A 148 4.23 7.59 19.90
CA PHE A 148 4.30 6.21 20.41
C PHE A 148 4.81 6.21 21.83
N ARG A 149 4.18 5.41 22.67
CA ARG A 149 4.59 5.11 24.03
C ARG A 149 4.66 3.58 24.20
N PHE A 150 5.86 3.06 24.18
CA PHE A 150 6.16 1.63 24.32
C PHE A 150 6.50 1.24 25.76
#